data_6ba4ce51188480655783d12f159f6334
#
_entry.id   6ba4ce51188480655783d12f159f6334
#
_cell.length_a   1.000
_cell.length_b   1.000
_cell.length_c   1.000
_cell.angle_alpha   90.00
_cell.angle_beta   90.00
_cell.angle_gamma   90.00
#
_symmetry.space_group_name_H-M   'P 1'
#
loop_
_entity.id
_entity.type
_entity.pdbx_description
1 polymer ?
#
loop_
_entity_poly.entity_id
_entity_poly.type
_entity_poly.pdbx_seq_one_letter_code
_entity_poly.pdbx_strand_id
1 'polypeptide(L)'
;LKGEVSNTQAKVAYLVPWGDMAAGRFLSAALQAGLTIKSADKAFVLDNTTAFTAGTLIIEVKANDDKLAATVIKLAEQTGAKVVGVDTSWVTDGPSFGSGYTVNMSARGMNPPVH
;
A
#
# COMPACT_ATOMS: atom_id res chain seq x y z
N LEU A 1 -17.28 -9.58 -3.06
CA LEU A 1 -16.03 -9.91 -3.72
C LEU A 1 -14.93 -10.07 -2.71
N LYS A 2 -14.14 -11.07 -2.91
CA LYS A 2 -12.99 -11.27 -2.04
C LYS A 2 -11.83 -10.46 -2.51
N GLY A 3 -11.12 -9.91 -1.56
CA GLY A 3 -9.84 -9.34 -1.85
C GLY A 3 -8.81 -10.43 -2.05
N GLU A 4 -7.69 -10.05 -2.59
CA GLU A 4 -6.60 -11.00 -2.78
C GLU A 4 -5.27 -10.30 -2.61
N VAL A 5 -4.28 -11.08 -2.23
CA VAL A 5 -2.90 -10.61 -2.12
C VAL A 5 -2.06 -11.52 -3.00
N SER A 6 -1.47 -10.94 -4.04
CA SER A 6 -0.49 -11.68 -4.82
C SER A 6 0.84 -11.58 -4.07
N ASN A 7 1.55 -12.63 -3.88
CA ASN A 7 2.78 -12.67 -3.09
C ASN A 7 2.55 -12.24 -1.64
N THR A 8 2.06 -13.16 -0.85
CA THR A 8 1.74 -12.89 0.56
C THR A 8 2.96 -12.70 1.43
N GLN A 9 4.17 -12.97 0.91
CA GLN A 9 5.40 -12.81 1.67
C GLN A 9 6.34 -11.85 0.96
N ALA A 10 5.83 -10.68 0.65
CA ALA A 10 6.60 -9.67 -0.03
C ALA A 10 7.82 -9.28 0.79
N LYS A 11 8.94 -9.10 0.12
CA LYS A 11 10.19 -8.72 0.79
C LYS A 11 10.33 -7.22 0.93
N VAL A 12 9.71 -6.44 0.06
CA VAL A 12 9.90 -5.00 0.04
C VAL A 12 8.63 -4.24 0.38
N ALA A 13 7.54 -4.53 -0.28
CA ALA A 13 6.33 -3.75 -0.07
C ALA A 13 5.07 -4.46 -0.55
N TYR A 14 3.94 -4.00 -0.05
CA TYR A 14 2.63 -4.35 -0.58
C TYR A 14 2.05 -3.11 -1.22
N LEU A 15 1.59 -3.22 -2.45
CA LEU A 15 1.04 -2.11 -3.21
C LEU A 15 -0.46 -2.30 -3.40
N VAL A 16 -1.23 -1.25 -3.18
CA VAL A 16 -2.68 -1.29 -3.37
C VAL A 16 -3.02 -0.25 -4.44
N PRO A 17 -3.28 -0.70 -5.68
CA PRO A 17 -3.64 0.23 -6.74
C PRO A 17 -4.91 1.00 -6.36
N TRP A 18 -4.89 2.29 -6.60
CA TRP A 18 -6.02 3.14 -6.25
C TRP A 18 -6.95 3.20 -7.45
N GLY A 19 -7.97 2.39 -7.44
CA GLY A 19 -8.85 2.33 -8.60
C GLY A 19 -10.29 2.06 -8.27
N ASP A 20 -10.60 1.72 -7.02
CA ASP A 20 -11.97 1.45 -6.66
C ASP A 20 -12.21 1.72 -5.18
N MET A 21 -13.42 1.48 -4.73
CA MET A 21 -13.80 1.78 -3.35
C MET A 21 -13.11 0.89 -2.34
N ALA A 22 -12.72 -0.30 -2.76
CA ALA A 22 -12.05 -1.22 -1.85
C ALA A 22 -10.70 -0.69 -1.40
N ALA A 23 -9.99 0.06 -2.25
CA ALA A 23 -8.72 0.66 -1.87
C ALA A 23 -8.92 1.68 -0.74
N GLY A 24 -9.98 2.48 -0.81
CA GLY A 24 -10.28 3.43 0.26
C GLY A 24 -10.62 2.73 1.57
N ARG A 25 -11.41 1.68 1.50
CA ARG A 25 -11.72 0.90 2.70
C ARG A 25 -10.48 0.24 3.28
N PHE A 26 -9.62 -0.27 2.40
CA PHE A 26 -8.36 -0.86 2.85
C PHE A 26 -7.50 0.18 3.57
N LEU A 27 -7.36 1.36 2.98
CA LEU A 27 -6.56 2.42 3.60
C LEU A 27 -7.07 2.76 5.00
N SER A 28 -8.36 2.96 5.14
CA SER A 28 -8.94 3.30 6.43
C SER A 28 -8.69 2.21 7.47
N ALA A 29 -8.93 0.96 7.10
CA ALA A 29 -8.73 -0.15 8.01
C ALA A 29 -7.25 -0.34 8.36
N ALA A 30 -6.38 -0.14 7.38
CA ALA A 30 -4.94 -0.31 7.59
C ALA A 30 -4.39 0.76 8.54
N LEU A 31 -4.85 1.99 8.40
CA LEU A 31 -4.42 3.04 9.30
C LEU A 31 -4.92 2.80 10.72
N GLN A 32 -6.13 2.30 10.84
CA GLN A 32 -6.67 1.94 12.16
C GLN A 32 -5.90 0.78 12.78
N ALA A 33 -5.35 -0.09 11.96
CA ALA A 33 -4.52 -1.20 12.44
C ALA A 33 -3.10 -0.76 12.78
N GLY A 34 -2.78 0.51 12.57
CA GLY A 34 -1.48 1.05 12.95
C GLY A 34 -0.40 0.91 11.88
N LEU A 35 -0.77 0.59 10.66
CA LEU A 35 0.22 0.45 9.59
C LEU A 35 0.73 1.81 9.13
N THR A 36 2.00 1.84 8.76
CA THR A 36 2.60 3.00 8.13
C THR A 36 2.46 2.86 6.62
N ILE A 37 1.82 3.83 5.99
CA ILE A 37 1.46 3.76 4.59
C ILE A 37 1.88 5.03 3.87
N LYS A 38 2.38 4.86 2.65
CA LYS A 38 2.68 5.98 1.76
C LYS A 38 1.70 5.93 0.59
N SER A 39 1.54 7.06 -0.07
CA SER A 39 0.73 7.15 -1.28
C SER A 39 1.61 7.70 -2.39
N ALA A 40 1.61 7.03 -3.53
CA ALA A 40 2.40 7.48 -4.66
C ALA A 40 1.81 8.77 -5.22
N ASP A 41 2.65 9.78 -5.37
CA ASP A 41 2.24 11.08 -5.88
C ASP A 41 2.07 11.05 -7.39
N LYS A 42 2.80 10.18 -8.06
CA LYS A 42 2.77 10.05 -9.51
C LYS A 42 2.76 8.59 -9.91
N ALA A 43 2.35 8.33 -11.14
CA ALA A 43 2.40 6.99 -11.70
C ALA A 43 3.85 6.51 -11.79
N PHE A 44 4.04 5.21 -11.70
CA PHE A 44 5.37 4.62 -11.80
C PHE A 44 5.28 3.22 -12.39
N VAL A 45 6.41 2.75 -12.89
CA VAL A 45 6.53 1.37 -13.41
C VAL A 45 7.57 0.66 -12.59
N LEU A 46 7.21 -0.53 -12.11
CA LEU A 46 8.08 -1.32 -11.27
C LEU A 46 8.69 -2.45 -12.09
N ASP A 47 10.01 -2.60 -12.00
CA ASP A 47 10.74 -3.72 -12.60
C ASP A 47 10.41 -3.87 -14.09
N ASN A 48 10.16 -2.75 -14.75
CA ASN A 48 9.90 -2.72 -16.19
C ASN A 48 8.71 -3.57 -16.63
N THR A 49 7.86 -3.98 -15.71
CA THR A 49 6.77 -4.91 -16.02
C THR A 49 5.39 -4.43 -15.59
N THR A 50 5.29 -3.76 -14.47
CA THR A 50 3.98 -3.43 -13.91
C THR A 50 3.85 -1.93 -13.66
N ALA A 51 2.84 -1.34 -14.26
CA ALA A 51 2.56 0.08 -14.10
C ALA A 51 1.54 0.30 -12.98
N PHE A 52 1.78 1.32 -12.19
CA PHE A 52 0.88 1.71 -11.10
C PHE A 52 0.51 3.18 -11.28
N THR A 53 -0.74 3.51 -10.96
CA THR A 53 -1.22 4.89 -11.11
C THR A 53 -0.86 5.73 -9.90
N ALA A 54 -0.96 7.03 -10.06
CA ALA A 54 -0.85 7.93 -8.93
C ALA A 54 -1.91 7.57 -7.90
N GLY A 55 -1.59 7.70 -6.64
CA GLY A 55 -2.49 7.32 -5.56
C GLY A 55 -2.32 5.89 -5.06
N THR A 56 -1.54 5.07 -5.77
CA THR A 56 -1.28 3.70 -5.30
C THR A 56 -0.71 3.75 -3.88
N LEU A 57 -1.28 2.93 -3.00
CA LEU A 57 -0.79 2.85 -1.62
C LEU A 57 0.43 1.96 -1.58
N ILE A 58 1.42 2.39 -0.80
CA ILE A 58 2.68 1.67 -0.67
C ILE A 58 2.90 1.37 0.81
N ILE A 59 2.91 0.09 1.15
CA ILE A 59 3.10 -0.36 2.53
C ILE A 59 4.43 -1.08 2.57
N GLU A 60 5.46 -0.36 3.00
CA GLU A 60 6.82 -0.91 3.01
C GLU A 60 7.02 -1.87 4.16
N VAL A 61 7.62 -3.00 3.88
CA VAL A 61 7.88 -4.02 4.89
C VAL A 61 8.79 -3.46 5.99
N LYS A 62 9.81 -2.70 5.60
CA LYS A 62 10.78 -2.16 6.57
C LYS A 62 10.18 -1.10 7.48
N ALA A 63 9.06 -0.50 7.12
CA ALA A 63 8.43 0.55 7.90
C ALA A 63 7.36 0.02 8.85
N ASN A 64 7.14 -1.27 8.84
CA ASN A 64 6.10 -1.92 9.64
C ASN A 64 6.72 -3.09 10.42
N ASP A 65 5.92 -3.71 11.27
CA ASP A 65 6.44 -4.80 12.08
C ASP A 65 6.36 -6.14 11.34
N ASP A 66 6.83 -7.20 11.98
CA ASP A 66 6.91 -8.51 11.36
C ASP A 66 5.56 -9.20 11.21
N LYS A 67 4.49 -8.60 11.69
CA LYS A 67 3.14 -9.13 11.50
C LYS A 67 2.47 -8.53 10.28
N LEU A 68 3.20 -7.72 9.53
CA LEU A 68 2.61 -7.00 8.41
C LEU A 68 1.91 -7.92 7.42
N ALA A 69 2.55 -9.02 7.05
CA ALA A 69 1.96 -9.92 6.05
C ALA A 69 0.60 -10.43 6.50
N ALA A 70 0.49 -10.89 7.74
CA ALA A 70 -0.78 -11.40 8.25
C ALA A 70 -1.84 -10.29 8.30
N THR A 71 -1.43 -9.09 8.71
CA THR A 71 -2.34 -7.96 8.77
C THR A 71 -2.86 -7.58 7.39
N VAL A 72 -1.97 -7.53 6.40
CA VAL A 72 -2.36 -7.17 5.04
C VAL A 72 -3.33 -8.19 4.46
N ILE A 73 -3.08 -9.48 4.67
CA ILE A 73 -3.96 -10.53 4.19
C ILE A 73 -5.36 -10.39 4.81
N LYS A 74 -5.40 -10.18 6.11
CA LYS A 74 -6.66 -10.02 6.80
C LYS A 74 -7.43 -8.80 6.30
N LEU A 75 -6.75 -7.68 6.12
CA LEU A 75 -7.39 -6.47 5.64
C LEU A 75 -7.87 -6.59 4.21
N ALA A 76 -7.12 -7.27 3.35
CA ALA A 76 -7.54 -7.50 1.99
C ALA A 76 -8.85 -8.32 1.97
N GLU A 77 -8.92 -9.35 2.80
CA GLU A 77 -10.12 -10.15 2.88
C GLU A 77 -11.31 -9.36 3.40
N GLN A 78 -11.09 -8.51 4.39
CA GLN A 78 -12.17 -7.73 4.97
C GLN A 78 -12.70 -6.65 4.05
N THR A 79 -11.85 -6.08 3.22
CA THR A 79 -12.21 -4.92 2.41
C THR A 79 -12.48 -5.23 0.96
N GLY A 80 -12.05 -6.39 0.49
CA GLY A 80 -12.15 -6.75 -0.91
C GLY A 80 -11.06 -6.14 -1.78
N ALA A 81 -10.04 -5.54 -1.18
CA ALA A 81 -8.98 -4.89 -1.94
C ALA A 81 -8.05 -5.90 -2.60
N LYS A 82 -7.48 -5.50 -3.72
CA LYS A 82 -6.45 -6.29 -4.38
C LYS A 82 -5.11 -5.69 -4.00
N VAL A 83 -4.22 -6.53 -3.51
CA VAL A 83 -2.92 -6.11 -3.01
C VAL A 83 -1.84 -6.86 -3.78
N VAL A 84 -0.83 -6.14 -4.20
CA VAL A 84 0.28 -6.72 -4.95
C VAL A 84 1.53 -6.68 -4.08
N GLY A 85 2.00 -7.84 -3.65
CA GLY A 85 3.26 -7.93 -2.91
C GLY A 85 4.44 -7.93 -3.86
N VAL A 86 5.45 -7.15 -3.56
CA VAL A 86 6.62 -7.03 -4.42
C VAL A 86 7.91 -7.25 -3.64
N ASP A 87 8.88 -7.83 -4.33
CA ASP A 87 10.17 -8.16 -3.73
C ASP A 87 11.26 -7.20 -4.16
N THR A 88 10.92 -6.16 -4.89
CA THR A 88 11.88 -5.18 -5.38
C THR A 88 11.31 -3.78 -5.24
N SER A 89 12.20 -2.82 -5.06
CA SER A 89 11.83 -1.41 -5.12
C SER A 89 12.39 -0.75 -6.37
N TRP A 90 12.80 -1.54 -7.35
CA TRP A 90 13.40 -1.01 -8.58
C TRP A 90 12.32 -0.41 -9.46
N VAL A 91 12.26 0.91 -9.44
CA VAL A 91 11.33 1.66 -10.27
C VAL A 91 12.05 2.01 -11.56
N THR A 92 11.49 1.55 -12.69
CA THR A 92 12.11 1.79 -14.00
C THR A 92 11.56 3.02 -14.69
N ASP A 93 10.45 3.56 -14.19
CA ASP A 93 9.89 4.80 -14.70
C ASP A 93 9.07 5.42 -13.58
N GLY A 94 9.31 6.68 -13.29
CA GLY A 94 8.62 7.40 -12.23
C GLY A 94 9.44 7.50 -10.95
N PRO A 95 8.82 7.99 -9.88
CA PRO A 95 9.53 8.20 -8.62
C PRO A 95 9.78 6.89 -7.89
N SER A 96 10.90 6.81 -7.20
CA SER A 96 11.21 5.63 -6.40
C SER A 96 10.40 5.62 -5.11
N PHE A 97 10.33 4.46 -4.47
CA PHE A 97 9.54 4.28 -3.25
C PHE A 97 9.98 5.23 -2.14
N GLY A 98 11.25 5.48 -2.01
CA GLY A 98 11.76 6.30 -0.93
C GLY A 98 11.91 7.77 -1.26
N SER A 99 11.41 8.20 -2.40
CA SER A 99 11.59 9.57 -2.86
C SER A 99 10.56 10.51 -2.22
N GLY A 100 10.73 11.77 -2.48
CA GLY A 100 9.78 12.78 -2.02
C GLY A 100 8.44 12.76 -2.73
N TYR A 101 8.27 11.85 -3.66
CA TYR A 101 7.00 11.73 -4.38
C TYR A 101 5.98 10.89 -3.65
N THR A 102 6.32 10.30 -2.52
CA THR A 102 5.36 9.59 -1.70
C THR A 102 5.03 10.41 -0.48
N VAL A 103 3.79 10.30 -0.03
CA VAL A 103 3.32 11.04 1.13
C VAL A 103 2.98 10.03 2.20
N ASN A 104 3.56 10.21 3.38
CA ASN A 104 3.25 9.34 4.51
C ASN A 104 1.84 9.59 4.99
N MET A 105 1.14 8.52 5.29
CA MET A 105 -0.18 8.58 5.88
C MET A 105 -0.17 7.74 7.13
N SER A 106 -0.94 8.13 8.12
CA SER A 106 -1.03 7.38 9.35
C SER A 106 -2.39 7.58 9.97
N ALA A 107 -2.73 6.74 10.92
CA ALA A 107 -4.00 6.87 11.63
C ALA A 107 -4.12 8.24 12.26
N ARG A 108 -3.02 8.75 12.77
CA ARG A 108 -3.02 10.05 13.39
C ARG A 108 -3.29 11.16 12.40
N GLY A 109 -2.71 11.05 11.23
CA GLY A 109 -2.91 12.05 10.20
C GLY A 109 -4.28 11.98 9.57
N MET A 110 -4.87 10.81 9.56
CA MET A 110 -6.21 10.64 9.05
C MET A 110 -7.27 11.04 10.05
N ASN A 111 -6.94 11.05 11.30
CA ASN A 111 -7.89 11.29 12.31
C ASN A 111 -8.42 12.62 12.18
N PRO A 112 -9.66 12.75 11.88
CA PRO A 112 -10.22 14.04 11.89
C PRO A 112 -10.21 14.44 13.31
N PRO A 113 -10.04 15.51 13.48
CA PRO A 113 -10.09 16.02 14.75
C PRO A 113 -11.36 15.80 15.20
N VAL A 114 -11.62 15.23 15.49
CA VAL A 114 -12.58 15.09 15.87
C VAL A 114 -13.06 15.85 16.15
N HIS A 115 -13.02 16.00 15.89
CA HIS A 115 -13.48 16.49 16.05
C HIS A 115 -14.11 16.92 15.95
#